data_032c46c9c92e8e2eebb12d5e5f91f627
#
_entry.id   032c46c9c92e8e2eebb12d5e5f91f627
#
_cell.length_a   1.000
_cell.length_b   1.000
_cell.length_c   1.000
_cell.angle_alpha   90.00
_cell.angle_beta   90.00
_cell.angle_gamma   90.00
#
_symmetry.space_group_name_H-M   'P 1'
#
loop_
_entity.id
_entity.type
_entity.pdbx_description
1 polymer ?
#
loop_
_entity_poly.entity_id
_entity_poly.type
_entity_poly.pdbx_seq_one_letter_code
_entity_poly.pdbx_strand_id
1 'polypeptide(L)'
;MKTRTDRRWWILAVLCLSVLLVVVDNTIVNVALPTISKDLHASTEALQWIVDGYTLTFAGLLLVGGNLGDRLGRRRVLQLGLALFGLTSVGAALAHTSAELIAARAAMGVAAALIYPATLALLNNVFTVPRERATAIGIWSAVSGLAVAIGPVSGGALLQHFSWSSVFYVNVPLVVVALVAGRLLLPESRDPRAGRFDPLGALLSVAGITLLTWSIIEAPRHGWGSAATVGGIGGALFILAVFGWWQTRRPDPMLDVRLFRNPRFSAASGAIALAFFGLFGFIFMITQYFQVVRGYDPLGAGLATLPFAVVTAAFSPAAIAVMKRVGTKVVVAFGLALMSSGFVVAASTAAGSPYWGKVVIAMSLMAAGLAFTTGPATEAIMGALPRDKAGAGSAVNDTTREVGGTLGVAIIGSVLNSGYGSHVVTALTGLGAPTAVAHEAGQSVVAGVITAAHFPAALQPAAADAVRQAFMTGIHQGSLVAAGVTAVATIAALAFLPARARASQLPATAAAPVPVAVERLSRMGSRAQRR
;
A
#
# COMPACT_ATOMS: atom_id res chain seq x y z
N MET A 1 18.23 -25.47 24.01
CA MET A 1 16.91 -25.08 23.51
C MET A 1 16.74 -23.56 23.31
N LYS A 2 17.49 -22.68 24.00
CA LYS A 2 17.42 -21.21 23.83
C LYS A 2 17.82 -20.71 22.42
N THR A 3 18.76 -21.33 21.75
CA THR A 3 19.32 -20.89 20.44
C THR A 3 18.35 -20.97 19.24
N ARG A 4 17.31 -21.82 19.27
CA ARG A 4 16.32 -21.91 18.17
C ARG A 4 15.26 -20.82 18.21
N THR A 5 14.90 -20.34 19.39
CA THR A 5 13.90 -19.26 19.58
C THR A 5 14.50 -17.93 19.15
N ASP A 6 15.76 -17.65 19.48
CA ASP A 6 16.43 -16.40 19.09
C ASP A 6 16.56 -16.26 17.56
N ARG A 7 16.83 -17.35 16.83
CA ARG A 7 16.99 -17.32 15.38
C ARG A 7 15.72 -16.89 14.63
N ARG A 8 14.51 -17.21 15.13
CA ARG A 8 13.24 -16.82 14.47
C ARG A 8 13.01 -15.31 14.49
N TRP A 9 13.40 -14.64 15.56
CA TRP A 9 13.28 -13.19 15.67
C TRP A 9 14.26 -12.46 14.77
N TRP A 10 15.47 -12.99 14.56
CA TRP A 10 16.41 -12.48 13.56
C TRP A 10 15.88 -12.66 12.13
N ILE A 11 15.21 -13.79 11.85
CA ILE A 11 14.51 -13.98 10.58
C ILE A 11 13.45 -12.90 10.39
N LEU A 12 12.63 -12.63 11.42
CA LEU A 12 11.64 -11.56 11.37
C LEU A 12 12.28 -10.19 11.08
N ALA A 13 13.41 -9.88 11.69
CA ALA A 13 14.14 -8.63 11.45
C ALA A 13 14.55 -8.48 9.97
N VAL A 14 15.03 -9.55 9.33
CA VAL A 14 15.37 -9.55 7.90
C VAL A 14 14.13 -9.33 7.02
N LEU A 15 13.02 -9.98 7.34
CA LEU A 15 11.76 -9.82 6.62
C LEU A 15 11.19 -8.40 6.78
N CYS A 16 11.27 -7.85 7.98
CA CYS A 16 10.88 -6.47 8.27
C CYS A 16 11.77 -5.46 7.52
N LEU A 17 13.10 -5.69 7.46
CA LEU A 17 14.01 -4.86 6.68
C LEU A 17 13.66 -4.88 5.19
N SER A 18 13.30 -6.06 4.65
CA SER A 18 12.91 -6.19 3.24
C SER A 18 11.63 -5.44 2.91
N VAL A 19 10.64 -5.44 3.82
CA VAL A 19 9.40 -4.66 3.64
C VAL A 19 9.64 -3.17 3.82
N LEU A 20 10.40 -2.81 4.85
CA LEU A 20 10.78 -1.41 5.10
C LEU A 20 11.42 -0.80 3.86
N LEU A 21 12.35 -1.52 3.21
CA LEU A 21 13.01 -1.10 1.98
C LEU A 21 11.99 -0.75 0.87
N VAL A 22 11.04 -1.63 0.59
CA VAL A 22 10.02 -1.46 -0.46
C VAL A 22 9.11 -0.27 -0.16
N VAL A 23 8.65 -0.14 1.10
CA VAL A 23 7.70 0.91 1.48
C VAL A 23 8.37 2.27 1.61
N VAL A 24 9.59 2.33 2.16
CA VAL A 24 10.38 3.57 2.22
C VAL A 24 10.66 4.08 0.82
N ASP A 25 11.09 3.22 -0.10
CA ASP A 25 11.38 3.61 -1.48
C ASP A 25 10.15 4.20 -2.18
N ASN A 26 8.98 3.63 -1.97
CA ASN A 26 7.73 4.15 -2.54
C ASN A 26 7.39 5.56 -2.03
N THR A 27 7.75 5.90 -0.81
CA THR A 27 7.39 7.17 -0.18
C THR A 27 8.50 8.23 -0.24
N ILE A 28 9.76 7.83 -0.23
CA ILE A 28 10.93 8.73 -0.23
C ILE A 28 11.01 9.56 -1.53
N VAL A 29 10.64 8.96 -2.66
CA VAL A 29 10.68 9.59 -3.98
C VAL A 29 9.77 10.82 -4.05
N ASN A 30 8.61 10.80 -3.37
CA ASN A 30 7.66 11.92 -3.41
C ASN A 30 8.27 13.22 -2.90
N VAL A 31 9.20 13.15 -1.95
CA VAL A 31 9.90 14.32 -1.41
C VAL A 31 10.97 14.84 -2.38
N ALA A 32 11.54 13.95 -3.21
CA ALA A 32 12.57 14.28 -4.19
C ALA A 32 12.00 14.85 -5.51
N LEU A 33 10.70 14.71 -5.78
CA LEU A 33 10.09 15.12 -7.05
C LEU A 33 10.42 16.56 -7.47
N PRO A 34 10.36 17.59 -6.58
CA PRO A 34 10.69 18.96 -6.98
C PRO A 34 12.15 19.11 -7.42
N THR A 35 13.09 18.43 -6.74
CA THR A 35 14.51 18.44 -7.11
C THR A 35 14.76 17.69 -8.42
N ILE A 36 14.12 16.52 -8.60
CA ILE A 36 14.15 15.75 -9.85
C ILE A 36 13.61 16.58 -11.02
N SER A 37 12.50 17.30 -10.80
CA SER A 37 11.92 18.17 -11.83
C SER A 37 12.89 19.23 -12.30
N LYS A 38 13.61 19.85 -11.35
CA LYS A 38 14.60 20.88 -11.64
C LYS A 38 15.82 20.32 -12.36
N ASP A 39 16.37 19.20 -11.89
CA ASP A 39 17.66 18.68 -12.36
C ASP A 39 17.52 17.91 -13.69
N LEU A 40 16.42 17.17 -13.89
CA LEU A 40 16.16 16.41 -15.13
C LEU A 40 15.23 17.16 -16.10
N HIS A 41 14.86 18.41 -15.80
CA HIS A 41 13.86 19.18 -16.58
C HIS A 41 12.58 18.37 -16.83
N ALA A 42 12.16 17.60 -15.81
CA ALA A 42 11.05 16.66 -15.91
C ALA A 42 9.71 17.41 -15.94
N SER A 43 8.88 17.11 -16.93
CA SER A 43 7.48 17.58 -16.96
C SER A 43 6.67 16.99 -15.80
N THR A 44 5.54 17.62 -15.46
CA THR A 44 4.61 17.10 -14.45
C THR A 44 4.17 15.66 -14.75
N GLU A 45 3.94 15.37 -16.03
CA GLU A 45 3.61 14.01 -16.48
C GLU A 45 4.75 13.03 -16.22
N ALA A 46 5.99 13.41 -16.54
CA ALA A 46 7.15 12.57 -16.27
C ALA A 46 7.32 12.30 -14.77
N LEU A 47 7.08 13.32 -13.90
CA LEU A 47 7.12 13.15 -12.45
C LEU A 47 6.04 12.17 -11.97
N GLN A 48 4.85 12.25 -12.52
CA GLN A 48 3.78 11.31 -12.25
C GLN A 48 4.21 9.88 -12.65
N TRP A 49 4.73 9.70 -13.86
CA TRP A 49 5.22 8.40 -14.32
C TRP A 49 6.40 7.85 -13.52
N ILE A 50 7.26 8.70 -12.94
CA ILE A 50 8.33 8.28 -12.03
C ILE A 50 7.75 7.60 -10.78
N VAL A 51 6.63 8.09 -10.24
CA VAL A 51 5.94 7.47 -9.10
C VAL A 51 5.10 6.29 -9.56
N ASP A 52 4.27 6.50 -10.57
CA ASP A 52 3.25 5.54 -10.99
C ASP A 52 3.85 4.33 -11.71
N GLY A 53 4.95 4.50 -12.43
CA GLY A 53 5.66 3.39 -13.08
C GLY A 53 6.09 2.30 -12.09
N TYR A 54 6.53 2.68 -10.89
CA TYR A 54 6.80 1.74 -9.80
C TYR A 54 5.53 1.09 -9.27
N THR A 55 4.53 1.90 -8.89
CA THR A 55 3.30 1.41 -8.26
C THR A 55 2.50 0.52 -9.20
N LEU A 56 2.45 0.87 -10.48
CA LEU A 56 1.76 0.14 -11.52
C LEU A 56 2.34 -1.27 -11.73
N THR A 57 3.66 -1.34 -11.92
CA THR A 57 4.35 -2.64 -12.12
C THR A 57 4.34 -3.46 -10.84
N PHE A 58 4.47 -2.84 -9.68
CA PHE A 58 4.36 -3.49 -8.38
C PHE A 58 2.97 -4.12 -8.19
N ALA A 59 1.89 -3.34 -8.32
CA ALA A 59 0.52 -3.82 -8.16
C ALA A 59 0.17 -4.91 -9.18
N GLY A 60 0.51 -4.70 -10.45
CA GLY A 60 0.21 -5.62 -11.54
C GLY A 60 0.90 -6.99 -11.39
N LEU A 61 2.10 -7.02 -10.83
CA LEU A 61 2.91 -8.25 -10.70
C LEU A 61 2.84 -8.91 -9.32
N LEU A 62 2.13 -8.33 -8.34
CA LEU A 62 2.06 -8.87 -6.98
C LEU A 62 1.59 -10.34 -6.95
N LEU A 63 0.53 -10.67 -7.68
CA LEU A 63 0.00 -12.03 -7.77
C LEU A 63 0.99 -12.98 -8.43
N VAL A 64 1.72 -12.49 -9.45
CA VAL A 64 2.77 -13.26 -10.15
C VAL A 64 3.92 -13.55 -9.21
N GLY A 65 4.40 -12.55 -8.47
CA GLY A 65 5.49 -12.68 -7.50
C GLY A 65 5.17 -13.67 -6.39
N GLY A 66 3.94 -13.63 -5.85
CA GLY A 66 3.47 -14.61 -4.86
C GLY A 66 3.49 -16.04 -5.41
N ASN A 67 2.95 -16.25 -6.60
CA ASN A 67 2.93 -17.57 -7.25
C ASN A 67 4.35 -18.09 -7.57
N LEU A 68 5.25 -17.21 -8.05
CA LEU A 68 6.65 -17.57 -8.26
C LEU A 68 7.33 -18.02 -6.97
N GLY A 69 7.09 -17.30 -5.86
CA GLY A 69 7.63 -17.65 -4.54
C GLY A 69 7.20 -19.03 -4.07
N ASP A 70 5.94 -19.37 -4.23
CA ASP A 70 5.40 -20.68 -3.85
C ASP A 70 5.99 -21.83 -4.68
N ARG A 71 6.34 -21.59 -5.94
CA ARG A 71 6.89 -22.61 -6.87
C ARG A 71 8.40 -22.75 -6.84
N LEU A 72 9.11 -21.62 -7.00
CA LEU A 72 10.58 -21.61 -7.15
C LEU A 72 11.30 -21.64 -5.80
N GLY A 73 10.57 -21.31 -4.73
CA GLY A 73 11.09 -21.18 -3.38
C GLY A 73 11.07 -19.72 -2.93
N ARG A 74 10.45 -19.49 -1.79
CA ARG A 74 10.18 -18.16 -1.23
C ARG A 74 11.45 -17.40 -0.91
N ARG A 75 12.48 -18.07 -0.35
CA ARG A 75 13.79 -17.46 -0.09
C ARG A 75 14.48 -17.07 -1.40
N ARG A 76 14.48 -17.97 -2.41
CA ARG A 76 15.13 -17.69 -3.69
C ARG A 76 14.50 -16.49 -4.39
N VAL A 77 13.17 -16.42 -4.43
CA VAL A 77 12.44 -15.32 -5.05
C VAL A 77 12.65 -14.01 -4.29
N LEU A 78 12.66 -14.03 -2.95
CA LEU A 78 13.02 -12.87 -2.13
C LEU A 78 14.44 -12.38 -2.44
N GLN A 79 15.43 -13.29 -2.51
CA GLN A 79 16.82 -12.95 -2.80
C GLN A 79 16.98 -12.36 -4.21
N LEU A 80 16.31 -12.94 -5.20
CA LEU A 80 16.28 -12.42 -6.57
C LEU A 80 15.65 -11.02 -6.61
N GLY A 81 14.51 -10.84 -5.94
CA GLY A 81 13.84 -9.55 -5.82
C GLY A 81 14.74 -8.49 -5.20
N LEU A 82 15.40 -8.81 -4.07
CA LEU A 82 16.35 -7.89 -3.41
C LEU A 82 17.54 -7.54 -4.31
N ALA A 83 18.12 -8.52 -5.01
CA ALA A 83 19.24 -8.26 -5.93
C ALA A 83 18.82 -7.36 -7.11
N LEU A 84 17.66 -7.64 -7.73
CA LEU A 84 17.08 -6.80 -8.76
C LEU A 84 16.77 -5.39 -8.24
N PHE A 85 16.18 -5.28 -7.05
CA PHE A 85 15.86 -4.00 -6.43
C PHE A 85 17.11 -3.13 -6.23
N GLY A 86 18.18 -3.72 -5.70
CA GLY A 86 19.46 -3.02 -5.54
C GLY A 86 20.06 -2.58 -6.86
N LEU A 87 20.08 -3.47 -7.87
CA LEU A 87 20.62 -3.16 -9.20
C LEU A 87 19.82 -2.04 -9.90
N THR A 88 18.49 -2.14 -9.89
CA THR A 88 17.62 -1.13 -10.51
C THR A 88 17.61 0.18 -9.73
N SER A 89 17.84 0.14 -8.41
CA SER A 89 18.03 1.33 -7.58
C SER A 89 19.32 2.09 -7.94
N VAL A 90 20.41 1.36 -8.22
CA VAL A 90 21.62 1.97 -8.78
C VAL A 90 21.35 2.57 -10.16
N GLY A 91 20.59 1.85 -11.01
CA GLY A 91 20.18 2.37 -12.33
C GLY A 91 19.35 3.67 -12.22
N ALA A 92 18.42 3.73 -11.25
CA ALA A 92 17.64 4.93 -10.97
C ALA A 92 18.53 6.10 -10.49
N ALA A 93 19.50 5.83 -9.62
CA ALA A 93 20.43 6.84 -9.11
C ALA A 93 21.36 7.40 -10.19
N LEU A 94 21.64 6.63 -11.24
CA LEU A 94 22.50 7.00 -12.38
C LEU A 94 21.72 7.55 -13.58
N ALA A 95 20.39 7.71 -13.48
CA ALA A 95 19.57 8.20 -14.57
C ALA A 95 19.90 9.66 -14.90
N HIS A 96 20.05 9.94 -16.19
CA HIS A 96 20.31 11.27 -16.74
C HIS A 96 19.08 11.88 -17.40
N THR A 97 18.05 11.09 -17.65
CA THR A 97 16.79 11.51 -18.26
C THR A 97 15.59 11.02 -17.46
N SER A 98 14.47 11.72 -17.59
CA SER A 98 13.20 11.28 -16.99
C SER A 98 12.78 9.89 -17.49
N ALA A 99 13.00 9.59 -18.77
CA ALA A 99 12.66 8.30 -19.35
C ALA A 99 13.47 7.14 -18.74
N GLU A 100 14.78 7.33 -18.53
CA GLU A 100 15.63 6.35 -17.86
C GLU A 100 15.17 6.13 -16.40
N LEU A 101 14.84 7.20 -15.70
CA LEU A 101 14.35 7.11 -14.33
C LEU A 101 13.00 6.38 -14.26
N ILE A 102 12.06 6.68 -15.17
CA ILE A 102 10.77 5.97 -15.26
C ILE A 102 10.99 4.48 -15.52
N ALA A 103 11.87 4.12 -16.46
CA ALA A 103 12.17 2.73 -16.75
C ALA A 103 12.79 2.00 -15.54
N ALA A 104 13.74 2.65 -14.84
CA ALA A 104 14.33 2.11 -13.62
C ALA A 104 13.29 1.94 -12.51
N ARG A 105 12.38 2.90 -12.33
CA ARG A 105 11.28 2.82 -11.37
C ARG A 105 10.32 1.66 -11.69
N ALA A 106 9.96 1.48 -12.95
CA ALA A 106 9.16 0.34 -13.37
C ALA A 106 9.86 -0.99 -13.05
N ALA A 107 11.17 -1.09 -13.31
CA ALA A 107 11.96 -2.27 -12.98
C ALA A 107 12.08 -2.50 -11.45
N MET A 108 12.18 -1.43 -10.65
CA MET A 108 12.13 -1.51 -9.18
C MET A 108 10.77 -2.03 -8.70
N GLY A 109 9.66 -1.64 -9.34
CA GLY A 109 8.32 -2.15 -9.05
C GLY A 109 8.20 -3.66 -9.32
N VAL A 110 8.80 -4.16 -10.41
CA VAL A 110 8.92 -5.61 -10.67
C VAL A 110 9.66 -6.32 -9.53
N ALA A 111 10.78 -5.76 -9.08
CA ALA A 111 11.57 -6.31 -7.99
C ALA A 111 10.79 -6.32 -6.66
N ALA A 112 10.08 -5.23 -6.36
CA ALA A 112 9.22 -5.10 -5.18
C ALA A 112 8.10 -6.16 -5.16
N ALA A 113 7.50 -6.47 -6.31
CA ALA A 113 6.48 -7.50 -6.46
C ALA A 113 7.00 -8.92 -6.13
N LEU A 114 8.29 -9.18 -6.28
CA LEU A 114 8.93 -10.44 -5.85
C LEU A 114 9.23 -10.44 -4.34
N ILE A 115 9.57 -9.28 -3.76
CA ILE A 115 9.96 -9.15 -2.35
C ILE A 115 8.74 -9.27 -1.43
N TYR A 116 7.73 -8.45 -1.66
CA TYR A 116 6.67 -8.18 -0.69
C TYR A 116 5.87 -9.43 -0.30
N PRO A 117 5.29 -10.21 -1.24
CA PRO A 117 4.53 -11.42 -0.90
C PRO A 117 5.40 -12.51 -0.26
N ALA A 118 6.68 -12.61 -0.69
CA ALA A 118 7.61 -13.61 -0.17
C ALA A 118 7.90 -13.38 1.32
N THR A 119 7.92 -12.13 1.79
CA THR A 119 8.17 -11.80 3.21
C THR A 119 7.09 -12.36 4.12
N LEU A 120 5.81 -12.12 3.82
CA LEU A 120 4.70 -12.59 4.64
C LEU A 120 4.53 -14.11 4.55
N ALA A 121 4.79 -14.70 3.38
CA ALA A 121 4.75 -16.15 3.19
C ALA A 121 5.86 -16.86 3.99
N LEU A 122 7.08 -16.33 4.03
CA LEU A 122 8.19 -16.84 4.87
C LEU A 122 7.88 -16.66 6.36
N LEU A 123 7.32 -15.52 6.77
CA LEU A 123 6.91 -15.28 8.15
C LEU A 123 5.93 -16.35 8.62
N ASN A 124 4.88 -16.63 7.84
CA ASN A 124 3.89 -17.65 8.16
C ASN A 124 4.49 -19.06 8.27
N ASN A 125 5.51 -19.34 7.48
CA ASN A 125 6.22 -20.63 7.52
C ASN A 125 7.09 -20.77 8.78
N VAL A 126 7.81 -19.73 9.17
CA VAL A 126 8.74 -19.73 10.31
C VAL A 126 8.01 -19.73 11.65
N PHE A 127 6.93 -18.97 11.77
CA PHE A 127 6.15 -18.83 13.01
C PHE A 127 4.93 -19.76 13.00
N THR A 128 5.15 -21.02 13.40
CA THR A 128 4.11 -22.06 13.41
C THR A 128 3.18 -21.97 14.62
N VAL A 129 3.64 -21.41 15.75
CA VAL A 129 2.84 -21.22 16.96
C VAL A 129 1.89 -20.03 16.76
N PRO A 130 0.54 -20.18 16.91
CA PRO A 130 -0.42 -19.13 16.59
C PRO A 130 -0.17 -17.81 17.32
N ARG A 131 0.21 -17.85 18.60
CA ARG A 131 0.47 -16.65 19.41
C ARG A 131 1.72 -15.90 18.93
N GLU A 132 2.82 -16.62 18.64
CA GLU A 132 4.06 -16.03 18.11
C GLU A 132 3.84 -15.47 16.71
N ARG A 133 3.10 -16.17 15.86
CA ARG A 133 2.76 -15.73 14.51
C ARG A 133 1.94 -14.43 14.52
N ALA A 134 0.93 -14.34 15.39
CA ALA A 134 0.16 -13.10 15.52
C ALA A 134 1.05 -11.91 15.95
N THR A 135 2.00 -12.13 16.86
CA THR A 135 2.97 -11.11 17.27
C THR A 135 3.90 -10.74 16.12
N ALA A 136 4.42 -11.72 15.37
CA ALA A 136 5.31 -11.47 14.25
C ALA A 136 4.62 -10.70 13.10
N ILE A 137 3.37 -11.05 12.77
CA ILE A 137 2.54 -10.30 11.81
C ILE A 137 2.30 -8.88 12.31
N GLY A 138 2.02 -8.71 13.61
CA GLY A 138 1.82 -7.39 14.21
C GLY A 138 3.07 -6.51 14.08
N ILE A 139 4.26 -7.06 14.35
CA ILE A 139 5.55 -6.33 14.18
C ILE A 139 5.79 -6.00 12.71
N TRP A 140 5.59 -6.95 11.80
CA TRP A 140 5.73 -6.76 10.36
C TRP A 140 4.82 -5.64 9.85
N SER A 141 3.55 -5.64 10.26
CA SER A 141 2.59 -4.59 9.91
C SER A 141 2.95 -3.23 10.51
N ALA A 142 3.43 -3.20 11.75
CA ALA A 142 3.87 -1.97 12.41
C ALA A 142 5.09 -1.37 11.70
N VAL A 143 6.07 -2.19 11.28
CA VAL A 143 7.23 -1.74 10.51
C VAL A 143 6.80 -1.21 9.14
N SER A 144 5.87 -1.87 8.46
CA SER A 144 5.32 -1.38 7.19
C SER A 144 4.64 -0.01 7.35
N GLY A 145 3.86 0.17 8.42
CA GLY A 145 3.23 1.47 8.72
C GLY A 145 4.24 2.56 9.07
N LEU A 146 5.27 2.23 9.86
CA LEU A 146 6.33 3.17 10.22
C LEU A 146 7.18 3.57 9.00
N ALA A 147 7.41 2.65 8.08
CA ALA A 147 8.16 2.89 6.84
C ALA A 147 7.54 4.02 5.99
N VAL A 148 6.21 4.16 6.01
CA VAL A 148 5.51 5.25 5.30
C VAL A 148 5.96 6.64 5.79
N ALA A 149 6.23 6.78 7.08
CA ALA A 149 6.72 8.04 7.66
C ALA A 149 8.24 8.19 7.57
N ILE A 150 8.99 7.08 7.63
CA ILE A 150 10.46 7.09 7.50
C ILE A 150 10.88 7.61 6.12
N GLY A 151 10.14 7.26 5.05
CA GLY A 151 10.46 7.70 3.69
C GLY A 151 10.61 9.21 3.56
N PRO A 152 9.56 10.01 3.82
CA PRO A 152 9.65 11.46 3.74
C PRO A 152 10.70 12.08 4.66
N VAL A 153 10.85 11.57 5.90
CA VAL A 153 11.84 12.10 6.86
C VAL A 153 13.28 11.82 6.39
N SER A 154 13.56 10.57 5.99
CA SER A 154 14.89 10.20 5.49
C SER A 154 15.21 10.87 4.16
N GLY A 155 14.23 10.97 3.26
CA GLY A 155 14.37 11.68 1.98
C GLY A 155 14.67 13.16 2.18
N GLY A 156 13.91 13.82 3.07
CA GLY A 156 14.16 15.21 3.41
C GLY A 156 15.56 15.44 3.99
N ALA A 157 15.99 14.56 4.92
CA ALA A 157 17.35 14.64 5.50
C ALA A 157 18.46 14.41 4.45
N LEU A 158 18.27 13.47 3.53
CA LEU A 158 19.22 13.23 2.44
C LEU A 158 19.32 14.43 1.50
N LEU A 159 18.18 15.01 1.10
CA LEU A 159 18.12 16.12 0.16
C LEU A 159 18.66 17.44 0.71
N GLN A 160 18.82 17.56 2.03
CA GLN A 160 19.49 18.73 2.62
C GLN A 160 21.00 18.75 2.35
N HIS A 161 21.63 17.58 2.14
CA HIS A 161 23.07 17.45 2.05
C HIS A 161 23.57 16.80 0.76
N PHE A 162 22.70 16.08 0.05
CA PHE A 162 23.03 15.28 -1.12
C PHE A 162 22.07 15.55 -2.28
N SER A 163 22.46 15.15 -3.49
CA SER A 163 21.60 15.18 -4.68
C SER A 163 20.40 14.21 -4.55
N TRP A 164 19.40 14.39 -5.40
CA TRP A 164 18.22 13.53 -5.46
C TRP A 164 18.56 12.04 -5.69
N SER A 165 19.68 11.73 -6.35
CA SER A 165 20.14 10.35 -6.54
C SER A 165 20.36 9.60 -5.22
N SER A 166 20.64 10.33 -4.12
CA SER A 166 20.87 9.74 -2.80
C SER A 166 19.67 8.96 -2.26
N VAL A 167 18.44 9.34 -2.66
CA VAL A 167 17.22 8.62 -2.23
C VAL A 167 17.16 7.21 -2.80
N PHE A 168 17.86 6.95 -3.89
CA PHE A 168 18.02 5.62 -4.47
C PHE A 168 19.25 4.90 -3.94
N TYR A 169 20.38 5.61 -3.79
CA TYR A 169 21.60 5.00 -3.24
C TYR A 169 21.42 4.47 -1.83
N VAL A 170 20.57 5.06 -0.99
CA VAL A 170 20.31 4.59 0.38
C VAL A 170 19.74 3.17 0.42
N ASN A 171 19.09 2.71 -0.64
CA ASN A 171 18.59 1.36 -0.75
C ASN A 171 19.71 0.32 -0.85
N VAL A 172 20.85 0.66 -1.46
CA VAL A 172 21.92 -0.29 -1.76
C VAL A 172 22.51 -0.94 -0.50
N PRO A 173 22.97 -0.20 0.53
CA PRO A 173 23.48 -0.82 1.75
C PRO A 173 22.41 -1.65 2.47
N LEU A 174 21.15 -1.23 2.46
CA LEU A 174 20.04 -1.98 3.07
C LEU A 174 19.80 -3.30 2.32
N VAL A 175 19.84 -3.27 0.99
CA VAL A 175 19.75 -4.46 0.14
C VAL A 175 20.89 -5.43 0.42
N VAL A 176 22.14 -4.96 0.51
CA VAL A 176 23.30 -5.81 0.80
C VAL A 176 23.12 -6.49 2.15
N VAL A 177 22.72 -5.76 3.18
CA VAL A 177 22.45 -6.34 4.52
C VAL A 177 21.33 -7.38 4.43
N ALA A 178 20.21 -7.08 3.74
CA ALA A 178 19.08 -8.00 3.59
C ALA A 178 19.46 -9.26 2.78
N LEU A 179 20.28 -9.13 1.74
CA LEU A 179 20.79 -10.26 0.94
C LEU A 179 21.69 -11.18 1.77
N VAL A 180 22.69 -10.62 2.46
CA VAL A 180 23.62 -11.40 3.27
C VAL A 180 22.90 -12.07 4.45
N ALA A 181 22.15 -11.30 5.22
CA ALA A 181 21.39 -11.82 6.35
C ALA A 181 20.32 -12.84 5.90
N GLY A 182 19.65 -12.57 4.79
CA GLY A 182 18.67 -13.49 4.20
C GLY A 182 19.30 -14.80 3.74
N ARG A 183 20.50 -14.76 3.14
CA ARG A 183 21.24 -15.96 2.75
C ARG A 183 21.61 -16.83 3.95
N LEU A 184 21.99 -16.21 5.05
CA LEU A 184 22.47 -16.90 6.25
C LEU A 184 21.33 -17.41 7.16
N LEU A 185 20.26 -16.66 7.26
CA LEU A 185 19.23 -16.88 8.28
C LEU A 185 17.96 -17.52 7.74
N LEU A 186 17.50 -17.15 6.51
CA LEU A 186 16.20 -17.59 6.01
C LEU A 186 16.23 -19.06 5.59
N PRO A 187 15.28 -19.87 6.06
CA PRO A 187 15.09 -21.22 5.54
C PRO A 187 14.48 -21.16 4.14
N GLU A 188 14.82 -22.14 3.30
CA GLU A 188 14.09 -22.32 2.05
C GLU A 188 12.71 -22.92 2.34
N SER A 189 11.69 -22.40 1.69
CA SER A 189 10.35 -22.97 1.73
C SER A 189 9.66 -22.79 0.38
N ARG A 190 8.93 -23.81 0.00
CA ARG A 190 8.10 -23.82 -1.21
C ARG A 190 6.81 -24.57 -0.91
N ASP A 191 5.80 -24.34 -1.70
CA ASP A 191 4.59 -25.14 -1.63
C ASP A 191 4.80 -26.43 -2.45
N PRO A 192 4.79 -27.62 -1.82
CA PRO A 192 4.91 -28.89 -2.55
C PRO A 192 3.76 -29.16 -3.52
N ARG A 193 2.63 -28.47 -3.33
CA ARG A 193 1.41 -28.60 -4.14
C ARG A 193 1.21 -27.41 -5.08
N ALA A 194 2.23 -26.55 -5.25
CA ALA A 194 2.15 -25.43 -6.18
C ALA A 194 1.77 -25.93 -7.58
N GLY A 195 0.62 -25.51 -8.06
CA GLY A 195 0.08 -25.86 -9.36
C GLY A 195 0.94 -25.39 -10.54
N ARG A 196 0.54 -25.69 -11.77
CA ARG A 196 1.24 -25.21 -12.97
C ARG A 196 1.13 -23.69 -13.06
N PHE A 197 2.21 -23.03 -13.49
CA PHE A 197 2.19 -21.59 -13.75
C PHE A 197 1.11 -21.25 -14.77
N ASP A 198 0.39 -20.15 -14.52
CA ASP A 198 -0.68 -19.67 -15.38
C ASP A 198 -0.25 -18.39 -16.11
N PRO A 199 0.45 -18.50 -17.26
CA PRO A 199 0.94 -17.31 -17.97
C PRO A 199 -0.19 -16.44 -18.51
N LEU A 200 -1.32 -17.05 -18.92
CA LEU A 200 -2.47 -16.28 -19.39
C LEU A 200 -3.16 -15.53 -18.26
N GLY A 201 -3.35 -16.18 -17.09
CA GLY A 201 -3.87 -15.51 -15.91
C GLY A 201 -2.96 -14.38 -15.44
N ALA A 202 -1.64 -14.59 -15.45
CA ALA A 202 -0.67 -13.54 -15.14
C ALA A 202 -0.78 -12.36 -16.12
N LEU A 203 -0.83 -12.63 -17.43
CA LEU A 203 -0.97 -11.59 -18.44
C LEU A 203 -2.28 -10.80 -18.27
N LEU A 204 -3.41 -11.49 -18.09
CA LEU A 204 -4.72 -10.84 -17.89
C LEU A 204 -4.75 -9.99 -16.61
N SER A 205 -4.18 -10.49 -15.51
CA SER A 205 -4.09 -9.74 -14.25
C SER A 205 -3.27 -8.45 -14.43
N VAL A 206 -2.05 -8.59 -14.97
CA VAL A 206 -1.15 -7.45 -15.22
C VAL A 206 -1.79 -6.46 -16.19
N ALA A 207 -2.28 -6.92 -17.35
CA ALA A 207 -2.88 -6.05 -18.35
C ALA A 207 -4.12 -5.33 -17.81
N GLY A 208 -5.00 -6.04 -17.09
CA GLY A 208 -6.22 -5.46 -16.53
C GLY A 208 -5.94 -4.42 -15.46
N ILE A 209 -5.07 -4.70 -14.49
CA ILE A 209 -4.71 -3.75 -13.44
C ILE A 209 -3.96 -2.55 -14.03
N THR A 210 -3.01 -2.81 -14.95
CA THR A 210 -2.24 -1.75 -15.62
C THR A 210 -3.14 -0.82 -16.42
N LEU A 211 -4.03 -1.36 -17.25
CA LEU A 211 -4.94 -0.56 -18.06
C LEU A 211 -5.93 0.23 -17.19
N LEU A 212 -6.44 -0.37 -16.09
CA LEU A 212 -7.32 0.32 -15.15
C LEU A 212 -6.61 1.52 -14.53
N THR A 213 -5.44 1.29 -13.97
CA THR A 213 -4.64 2.32 -13.29
C THR A 213 -4.25 3.43 -14.28
N TRP A 214 -3.74 3.06 -15.44
CA TRP A 214 -3.38 4.02 -16.50
C TRP A 214 -4.57 4.87 -16.92
N SER A 215 -5.72 4.27 -17.18
CA SER A 215 -6.92 5.00 -17.60
C SER A 215 -7.41 5.99 -16.55
N ILE A 216 -7.27 5.65 -15.26
CA ILE A 216 -7.66 6.52 -14.15
C ILE A 216 -6.66 7.69 -14.00
N ILE A 217 -5.36 7.43 -14.12
CA ILE A 217 -4.30 8.44 -14.02
C ILE A 217 -4.43 9.48 -15.14
N GLU A 218 -4.72 9.02 -16.36
CA GLU A 218 -4.88 9.90 -17.53
C GLU A 218 -6.26 10.57 -17.61
N ALA A 219 -7.24 10.14 -16.80
CA ALA A 219 -8.60 10.67 -16.83
C ALA A 219 -8.70 12.20 -16.65
N PRO A 220 -7.89 12.88 -15.80
CA PRO A 220 -7.92 14.33 -15.69
C PRO A 220 -7.55 15.07 -16.97
N ARG A 221 -6.61 14.52 -17.76
CA ARG A 221 -6.11 15.12 -19.01
C ARG A 221 -7.10 14.94 -20.16
N HIS A 222 -7.65 13.74 -20.30
CA HIS A 222 -8.57 13.41 -21.38
C HIS A 222 -10.03 13.76 -21.06
N GLY A 223 -10.35 14.01 -19.79
CA GLY A 223 -11.71 14.16 -19.27
C GLY A 223 -12.32 12.80 -18.85
N TRP A 224 -12.99 12.79 -17.70
CA TRP A 224 -13.63 11.59 -17.12
C TRP A 224 -14.69 10.96 -18.04
N GLY A 225 -15.39 11.77 -18.83
CA GLY A 225 -16.43 11.34 -19.78
C GLY A 225 -15.91 11.05 -21.18
N SER A 226 -14.60 11.17 -21.44
CA SER A 226 -14.05 10.92 -22.77
C SER A 226 -14.14 9.46 -23.18
N ALA A 227 -14.26 9.19 -24.48
CA ALA A 227 -14.27 7.82 -25.02
C ALA A 227 -12.98 7.06 -24.65
N ALA A 228 -11.84 7.75 -24.56
CA ALA A 228 -10.57 7.14 -24.15
C ALA A 228 -10.61 6.66 -22.69
N THR A 229 -11.07 7.50 -21.76
CA THR A 229 -11.15 7.16 -20.32
C THR A 229 -12.20 6.08 -20.08
N VAL A 230 -13.44 6.28 -20.57
CA VAL A 230 -14.53 5.32 -20.36
C VAL A 230 -14.22 3.98 -21.05
N GLY A 231 -13.69 4.02 -22.27
CA GLY A 231 -13.27 2.83 -23.01
C GLY A 231 -12.10 2.11 -22.34
N GLY A 232 -11.12 2.84 -21.83
CA GLY A 232 -9.98 2.28 -21.08
C GLY A 232 -10.42 1.59 -19.79
N ILE A 233 -11.25 2.25 -18.96
CA ILE A 233 -11.80 1.66 -17.74
C ILE A 233 -12.68 0.45 -18.07
N GLY A 234 -13.57 0.58 -19.06
CA GLY A 234 -14.44 -0.53 -19.51
C GLY A 234 -13.64 -1.72 -20.02
N GLY A 235 -12.61 -1.48 -20.83
CA GLY A 235 -11.68 -2.51 -21.31
C GLY A 235 -10.91 -3.18 -20.19
N ALA A 236 -10.42 -2.42 -19.21
CA ALA A 236 -9.74 -2.95 -18.05
C ALA A 236 -10.66 -3.85 -17.20
N LEU A 237 -11.89 -3.39 -16.92
CA LEU A 237 -12.87 -4.18 -16.18
C LEU A 237 -13.25 -5.45 -16.94
N PHE A 238 -13.37 -5.38 -18.28
CA PHE A 238 -13.59 -6.55 -19.12
C PHE A 238 -12.44 -7.56 -19.02
N ILE A 239 -11.18 -7.09 -19.12
CA ILE A 239 -9.99 -7.96 -18.96
C ILE A 239 -9.96 -8.61 -17.58
N LEU A 240 -10.25 -7.85 -16.52
CA LEU A 240 -10.32 -8.38 -15.15
C LEU A 240 -11.49 -9.36 -14.95
N ALA A 241 -12.62 -9.14 -15.61
CA ALA A 241 -13.73 -10.10 -15.62
C ALA A 241 -13.35 -11.39 -16.35
N VAL A 242 -12.66 -11.29 -17.50
CA VAL A 242 -12.10 -12.45 -18.22
C VAL A 242 -11.06 -13.16 -17.37
N PHE A 243 -10.19 -12.44 -16.66
CA PHE A 243 -9.26 -13.02 -15.69
C PHE A 243 -10.01 -13.81 -14.60
N GLY A 244 -11.01 -13.20 -13.97
CA GLY A 244 -11.82 -13.87 -12.94
C GLY A 244 -12.50 -15.13 -13.48
N TRP A 245 -13.11 -15.04 -14.66
CA TRP A 245 -13.72 -16.19 -15.34
C TRP A 245 -12.70 -17.28 -15.64
N TRP A 246 -11.52 -16.93 -16.19
CA TRP A 246 -10.41 -17.84 -16.46
C TRP A 246 -9.97 -18.59 -15.21
N GLN A 247 -9.79 -17.88 -14.09
CA GLN A 247 -9.38 -18.46 -12.81
C GLN A 247 -10.43 -19.47 -12.27
N THR A 248 -11.72 -19.30 -12.57
CA THR A 248 -12.74 -20.30 -12.18
C THR A 248 -12.64 -21.61 -12.96
N ARG A 249 -12.02 -21.59 -14.16
CA ARG A 249 -11.88 -22.75 -15.05
C ARG A 249 -10.59 -23.53 -14.81
N ARG A 250 -9.63 -22.96 -14.08
CA ARG A 250 -8.33 -23.60 -13.81
C ARG A 250 -8.45 -24.57 -12.62
N PRO A 251 -7.83 -25.77 -12.72
CA PRO A 251 -7.69 -26.66 -11.56
C PRO A 251 -6.77 -26.06 -10.50
N ASP A 252 -5.68 -25.38 -10.92
CA ASP A 252 -4.72 -24.69 -10.05
C ASP A 252 -4.72 -23.19 -10.36
N PRO A 253 -5.69 -22.41 -9.86
CA PRO A 253 -5.76 -20.98 -10.13
C PRO A 253 -4.68 -20.22 -9.35
N MET A 254 -4.11 -19.14 -9.95
CA MET A 254 -3.24 -18.19 -9.24
C MET A 254 -3.99 -17.49 -8.11
N LEU A 255 -5.23 -17.11 -8.39
CA LEU A 255 -6.16 -16.52 -7.45
C LEU A 255 -7.44 -17.36 -7.42
N ASP A 256 -7.70 -18.04 -6.32
CA ASP A 256 -8.97 -18.74 -6.16
C ASP A 256 -10.10 -17.74 -5.93
N VAL A 257 -10.68 -17.23 -7.01
CA VAL A 257 -11.80 -16.26 -6.98
C VAL A 257 -13.03 -16.78 -6.23
N ARG A 258 -13.11 -18.11 -5.99
CA ARG A 258 -14.18 -18.70 -5.18
C ARG A 258 -14.08 -18.28 -3.71
N LEU A 259 -12.90 -17.84 -3.25
CA LEU A 259 -12.71 -17.28 -1.92
C LEU A 259 -13.58 -16.05 -1.67
N PHE A 260 -13.83 -15.26 -2.72
CA PHE A 260 -14.73 -14.10 -2.65
C PHE A 260 -16.22 -14.45 -2.48
N ARG A 261 -16.59 -15.72 -2.57
CA ARG A 261 -17.94 -16.19 -2.16
C ARG A 261 -18.10 -16.22 -0.64
N ASN A 262 -17.00 -16.24 0.11
CA ASN A 262 -17.04 -16.12 1.57
C ASN A 262 -17.26 -14.64 1.96
N PRO A 263 -18.40 -14.27 2.56
CA PRO A 263 -18.70 -12.87 2.89
C PRO A 263 -17.65 -12.25 3.83
N ARG A 264 -17.06 -13.03 4.73
CA ARG A 264 -16.03 -12.58 5.65
C ARG A 264 -14.75 -12.20 4.89
N PHE A 265 -14.34 -13.02 3.93
CA PHE A 265 -13.17 -12.77 3.09
C PHE A 265 -13.37 -11.53 2.22
N SER A 266 -14.49 -11.46 1.49
CA SER A 266 -14.78 -10.36 0.56
C SER A 266 -14.96 -9.02 1.26
N ALA A 267 -15.73 -8.99 2.36
CA ALA A 267 -15.95 -7.76 3.11
C ALA A 267 -14.66 -7.26 3.78
N ALA A 268 -13.81 -8.17 4.29
CA ALA A 268 -12.52 -7.79 4.88
C ALA A 268 -11.55 -7.28 3.81
N SER A 269 -11.47 -7.92 2.64
CA SER A 269 -10.65 -7.47 1.51
C SER A 269 -11.12 -6.10 1.00
N GLY A 270 -12.43 -5.90 0.83
CA GLY A 270 -13.00 -4.61 0.46
C GLY A 270 -12.71 -3.52 1.49
N ALA A 271 -12.81 -3.81 2.78
CA ALA A 271 -12.48 -2.87 3.85
C ALA A 271 -11.00 -2.44 3.80
N ILE A 272 -10.09 -3.38 3.53
CA ILE A 272 -8.65 -3.08 3.34
C ILE A 272 -8.44 -2.22 2.09
N ALA A 273 -9.04 -2.57 0.95
CA ALA A 273 -8.91 -1.76 -0.27
C ALA A 273 -9.32 -0.31 -0.02
N LEU A 274 -10.48 -0.09 0.62
CA LEU A 274 -11.02 1.24 0.85
C LEU A 274 -10.28 2.01 1.97
N ALA A 275 -9.69 1.31 2.94
CA ALA A 275 -8.80 1.93 3.92
C ALA A 275 -7.49 2.41 3.27
N PHE A 276 -6.90 1.61 2.37
CA PHE A 276 -5.69 1.98 1.64
C PHE A 276 -5.96 3.03 0.56
N PHE A 277 -7.14 3.03 -0.04
CA PHE A 277 -7.63 4.13 -0.86
C PHE A 277 -7.54 5.47 -0.10
N GLY A 278 -8.09 5.50 1.11
CA GLY A 278 -7.99 6.68 1.97
C GLY A 278 -6.55 7.03 2.33
N LEU A 279 -5.75 6.03 2.74
CA LEU A 279 -4.36 6.24 3.18
C LEU A 279 -3.50 6.87 2.08
N PHE A 280 -3.46 6.29 0.89
CA PHE A 280 -2.58 6.76 -0.19
C PHE A 280 -3.07 8.09 -0.76
N GLY A 281 -4.39 8.29 -0.87
CA GLY A 281 -4.95 9.59 -1.21
C GLY A 281 -4.60 10.67 -0.19
N PHE A 282 -4.63 10.34 1.11
CA PHE A 282 -4.18 11.24 2.17
C PHE A 282 -2.69 11.58 2.04
N ILE A 283 -1.81 10.59 1.84
CA ILE A 283 -0.37 10.81 1.69
C ILE A 283 -0.09 11.75 0.50
N PHE A 284 -0.79 11.54 -0.62
CA PHE A 284 -0.66 12.38 -1.79
C PHE A 284 -1.06 13.84 -1.51
N MET A 285 -2.17 14.07 -0.82
CA MET A 285 -2.65 15.41 -0.48
C MET A 285 -1.78 16.09 0.58
N ILE A 286 -1.42 15.38 1.66
CA ILE A 286 -0.80 15.99 2.84
C ILE A 286 0.63 16.44 2.56
N THR A 287 1.37 15.70 1.74
CA THR A 287 2.74 16.05 1.36
C THR A 287 2.78 17.38 0.60
N GLN A 288 1.88 17.53 -0.37
CA GLN A 288 1.74 18.76 -1.13
C GLN A 288 1.21 19.92 -0.26
N TYR A 289 0.25 19.66 0.63
CA TYR A 289 -0.24 20.67 1.58
C TYR A 289 0.89 21.24 2.43
N PHE A 290 1.74 20.41 3.01
CA PHE A 290 2.84 20.91 3.84
C PHE A 290 3.87 21.68 3.04
N GLN A 291 4.22 21.25 1.84
CA GLN A 291 5.24 21.92 1.03
C GLN A 291 4.70 23.19 0.35
N VAL A 292 3.52 23.15 -0.26
CA VAL A 292 2.97 24.25 -1.05
C VAL A 292 2.22 25.28 -0.19
N VAL A 293 1.30 24.80 0.68
CA VAL A 293 0.44 25.70 1.45
C VAL A 293 1.16 26.21 2.69
N ARG A 294 1.86 25.33 3.40
CA ARG A 294 2.56 25.64 4.65
C ARG A 294 3.98 26.15 4.42
N GLY A 295 4.52 25.98 3.21
CA GLY A 295 5.89 26.37 2.88
C GLY A 295 6.97 25.60 3.66
N TYR A 296 6.66 24.39 4.12
CA TYR A 296 7.63 23.55 4.83
C TYR A 296 8.67 23.05 3.83
N ASP A 297 9.92 23.01 4.27
CA ASP A 297 10.95 22.26 3.56
C ASP A 297 10.65 20.75 3.56
N PRO A 298 11.31 19.95 2.73
CA PRO A 298 11.05 18.52 2.64
C PRO A 298 11.17 17.78 3.98
N LEU A 299 12.15 18.15 4.83
CA LEU A 299 12.32 17.53 6.14
C LEU A 299 11.20 17.95 7.10
N GLY A 300 10.86 19.23 7.15
CA GLY A 300 9.75 19.75 7.94
C GLY A 300 8.42 19.13 7.55
N ALA A 301 8.17 18.93 6.25
CA ALA A 301 6.99 18.23 5.76
C ALA A 301 6.97 16.76 6.23
N GLY A 302 8.11 16.06 6.16
CA GLY A 302 8.25 14.70 6.66
C GLY A 302 8.01 14.60 8.18
N LEU A 303 8.62 15.47 8.97
CA LEU A 303 8.44 15.52 10.43
C LEU A 303 7.00 15.83 10.81
N ALA A 304 6.32 16.67 10.03
CA ALA A 304 4.92 16.99 10.24
C ALA A 304 3.97 15.80 10.01
N THR A 305 4.40 14.71 9.41
CA THR A 305 3.62 13.47 9.29
C THR A 305 3.80 12.50 10.46
N LEU A 306 4.77 12.72 11.36
CA LEU A 306 5.05 11.82 12.49
C LEU A 306 3.85 11.53 13.40
N PRO A 307 2.95 12.48 13.71
CA PRO A 307 1.77 12.18 14.53
C PRO A 307 0.92 11.05 13.95
N PHE A 308 0.81 10.95 12.61
CA PHE A 308 0.10 9.86 11.95
C PHE A 308 0.76 8.50 12.26
N ALA A 309 2.08 8.40 12.15
CA ALA A 309 2.83 7.17 12.41
C ALA A 309 2.73 6.75 13.89
N VAL A 310 2.90 7.71 14.81
CA VAL A 310 2.82 7.47 16.27
C VAL A 310 1.43 6.96 16.65
N VAL A 311 0.37 7.60 16.17
CA VAL A 311 -1.01 7.19 16.47
C VAL A 311 -1.29 5.81 15.88
N THR A 312 -0.89 5.54 14.63
CA THR A 312 -1.06 4.21 14.01
C THR A 312 -0.35 3.13 14.82
N ALA A 313 0.90 3.35 15.23
CA ALA A 313 1.68 2.40 16.01
C ALA A 313 1.06 2.15 17.39
N ALA A 314 0.60 3.21 18.08
CA ALA A 314 0.00 3.11 19.39
C ALA A 314 -1.35 2.36 19.39
N PHE A 315 -2.20 2.61 18.38
CA PHE A 315 -3.54 2.02 18.32
C PHE A 315 -3.57 0.62 17.66
N SER A 316 -2.56 0.20 16.90
CA SER A 316 -2.56 -1.12 16.24
C SER A 316 -2.66 -2.29 17.23
N PRO A 317 -1.92 -2.36 18.35
CA PRO A 317 -2.11 -3.41 19.35
C PRO A 317 -3.46 -3.33 20.06
N ALA A 318 -3.94 -2.11 20.33
CA ALA A 318 -5.23 -1.88 20.96
C ALA A 318 -6.38 -2.38 20.07
N ALA A 319 -6.32 -2.15 18.76
CA ALA A 319 -7.29 -2.63 17.79
C ALA A 319 -7.48 -4.15 17.85
N ILE A 320 -6.38 -4.90 17.90
CA ILE A 320 -6.41 -6.37 18.03
C ILE A 320 -6.98 -6.80 19.40
N ALA A 321 -6.64 -6.10 20.48
CA ALA A 321 -7.18 -6.38 21.81
C ALA A 321 -8.69 -6.14 21.89
N VAL A 322 -9.16 -5.03 21.33
CA VAL A 322 -10.58 -4.67 21.27
C VAL A 322 -11.34 -5.67 20.36
N MET A 323 -10.76 -6.03 19.22
CA MET A 323 -11.36 -6.99 18.30
C MET A 323 -11.65 -8.34 18.96
N LYS A 324 -10.77 -8.82 19.83
CA LYS A 324 -10.98 -10.07 20.57
C LYS A 324 -12.20 -10.02 21.51
N ARG A 325 -12.59 -8.82 21.97
CA ARG A 325 -13.73 -8.62 22.89
C ARG A 325 -15.03 -8.38 22.13
N VAL A 326 -15.04 -7.44 21.17
CA VAL A 326 -16.27 -6.97 20.51
C VAL A 326 -16.49 -7.55 19.10
N GLY A 327 -15.48 -8.25 18.55
CA GLY A 327 -15.54 -8.88 17.23
C GLY A 327 -15.05 -7.97 16.10
N THR A 328 -14.69 -8.61 14.97
CA THR A 328 -14.06 -7.96 13.81
C THR A 328 -14.95 -6.90 13.17
N LYS A 329 -16.25 -7.19 13.00
CA LYS A 329 -17.25 -6.30 12.36
C LYS A 329 -17.26 -4.89 12.98
N VAL A 330 -17.41 -4.82 14.29
CA VAL A 330 -17.55 -3.55 15.01
C VAL A 330 -16.25 -2.75 14.93
N VAL A 331 -15.11 -3.42 15.10
CA VAL A 331 -13.80 -2.76 15.12
C VAL A 331 -13.42 -2.21 13.73
N VAL A 332 -13.63 -2.97 12.67
CA VAL A 332 -13.36 -2.52 11.29
C VAL A 332 -14.29 -1.37 10.90
N ALA A 333 -15.59 -1.48 11.19
CA ALA A 333 -16.54 -0.40 10.91
C ALA A 333 -16.20 0.87 11.69
N PHE A 334 -15.84 0.75 12.97
CA PHE A 334 -15.38 1.88 13.79
C PHE A 334 -14.12 2.52 13.21
N GLY A 335 -13.14 1.71 12.76
CA GLY A 335 -11.92 2.21 12.13
C GLY A 335 -12.22 3.00 10.85
N LEU A 336 -13.05 2.47 9.96
CA LEU A 336 -13.45 3.17 8.74
C LEU A 336 -14.26 4.44 9.02
N ALA A 337 -15.11 4.45 10.04
CA ALA A 337 -15.83 5.64 10.48
C ALA A 337 -14.88 6.73 11.04
N LEU A 338 -13.85 6.34 11.79
CA LEU A 338 -12.80 7.27 12.22
C LEU A 338 -12.05 7.86 11.03
N MET A 339 -11.69 7.06 10.02
CA MET A 339 -11.06 7.57 8.79
C MET A 339 -11.96 8.57 8.08
N SER A 340 -13.24 8.24 7.91
CA SER A 340 -14.23 9.14 7.31
C SER A 340 -14.32 10.47 8.08
N SER A 341 -14.41 10.41 9.41
CA SER A 341 -14.44 11.60 10.27
C SER A 341 -13.15 12.44 10.13
N GLY A 342 -11.99 11.78 10.02
CA GLY A 342 -10.71 12.43 9.78
C GLY A 342 -10.70 13.21 8.46
N PHE A 343 -11.24 12.64 7.38
CA PHE A 343 -11.38 13.31 6.09
C PHE A 343 -12.39 14.47 6.12
N VAL A 344 -13.49 14.35 6.88
CA VAL A 344 -14.43 15.48 7.09
C VAL A 344 -13.72 16.64 7.80
N VAL A 345 -12.92 16.35 8.83
CA VAL A 345 -12.11 17.38 9.51
C VAL A 345 -11.09 17.98 8.55
N ALA A 346 -10.40 17.16 7.73
CA ALA A 346 -9.47 17.64 6.71
C ALA A 346 -10.15 18.56 5.69
N ALA A 347 -11.36 18.21 5.23
CA ALA A 347 -12.16 19.05 4.35
C ALA A 347 -12.53 20.41 4.97
N SER A 348 -12.57 20.54 6.29
CA SER A 348 -12.84 21.82 6.99
C SER A 348 -11.56 22.63 7.28
N THR A 349 -10.39 22.19 6.81
CA THR A 349 -9.11 22.85 7.07
C THR A 349 -8.91 24.01 6.10
N ALA A 350 -8.51 25.17 6.59
CA ALA A 350 -8.11 26.33 5.80
C ALA A 350 -6.58 26.45 5.72
N ALA A 351 -6.06 27.24 4.79
CA ALA A 351 -4.62 27.48 4.65
C ALA A 351 -3.97 27.98 5.94
N GLY A 352 -4.66 28.85 6.69
CA GLY A 352 -4.22 29.39 7.98
C GLY A 352 -4.54 28.55 9.22
N SER A 353 -5.11 27.34 9.07
CA SER A 353 -5.46 26.50 10.22
C SER A 353 -4.22 26.15 11.05
N PRO A 354 -4.26 26.21 12.40
CA PRO A 354 -3.12 25.84 13.23
C PRO A 354 -2.78 24.36 13.05
N TYR A 355 -1.48 24.04 12.99
CA TYR A 355 -1.00 22.67 12.80
C TYR A 355 -1.50 21.74 13.94
N TRP A 356 -1.30 22.13 15.21
CA TRP A 356 -1.74 21.37 16.39
C TRP A 356 -3.26 21.39 16.62
N GLY A 357 -4.03 21.98 15.71
CA GLY A 357 -5.49 21.97 15.70
C GLY A 357 -6.03 20.94 14.69
N LYS A 358 -6.82 21.45 13.71
CA LYS A 358 -7.54 20.61 12.74
C LYS A 358 -6.64 19.65 11.96
N VAL A 359 -5.39 20.06 11.64
CA VAL A 359 -4.48 19.23 10.83
C VAL A 359 -4.09 17.96 11.59
N VAL A 360 -3.56 18.10 12.81
CA VAL A 360 -3.17 16.94 13.64
C VAL A 360 -4.37 16.11 14.07
N ILE A 361 -5.53 16.73 14.34
CA ILE A 361 -6.77 16.00 14.65
C ILE A 361 -7.21 15.14 13.47
N ALA A 362 -7.25 15.69 12.24
CA ALA A 362 -7.59 14.96 11.04
C ALA A 362 -6.63 13.77 10.83
N MET A 363 -5.31 14.03 10.91
CA MET A 363 -4.29 13.00 10.79
C MET A 363 -4.43 11.90 11.85
N SER A 364 -4.69 12.26 13.11
CA SER A 364 -4.83 11.31 14.22
C SER A 364 -6.08 10.43 14.05
N LEU A 365 -7.20 11.00 13.62
CA LEU A 365 -8.43 10.26 13.34
C LEU A 365 -8.22 9.25 12.20
N MET A 366 -7.58 9.69 11.10
CA MET A 366 -7.26 8.80 9.97
C MET A 366 -6.30 7.69 10.39
N ALA A 367 -5.26 8.01 11.15
CA ALA A 367 -4.26 7.06 11.63
C ALA A 367 -4.85 6.00 12.58
N ALA A 368 -5.66 6.44 13.56
CA ALA A 368 -6.39 5.53 14.44
C ALA A 368 -7.35 4.66 13.64
N GLY A 369 -8.10 5.25 12.72
CA GLY A 369 -9.01 4.54 11.83
C GLY A 369 -8.31 3.46 11.00
N LEU A 370 -7.16 3.76 10.44
CA LEU A 370 -6.32 2.80 9.72
C LEU A 370 -5.89 1.64 10.62
N ALA A 371 -5.42 1.94 11.83
CA ALA A 371 -5.00 0.93 12.81
C ALA A 371 -6.14 -0.02 13.19
N PHE A 372 -7.34 0.54 13.45
CA PHE A 372 -8.53 -0.26 13.78
C PHE A 372 -9.09 -1.05 12.58
N THR A 373 -8.72 -0.70 11.36
CA THR A 373 -9.18 -1.40 10.14
C THR A 373 -8.21 -2.49 9.71
N THR A 374 -6.93 -2.18 9.54
CA THR A 374 -5.98 -3.04 8.82
C THR A 374 -5.67 -4.34 9.54
N GLY A 375 -5.31 -4.29 10.81
CA GLY A 375 -4.98 -5.49 11.61
C GLY A 375 -6.16 -6.47 11.69
N PRO A 376 -7.34 -6.01 12.17
CA PRO A 376 -8.54 -6.84 12.27
C PRO A 376 -9.04 -7.39 10.94
N ALA A 377 -8.98 -6.61 9.85
CA ALA A 377 -9.42 -7.08 8.53
C ALA A 377 -8.43 -8.11 7.95
N THR A 378 -7.11 -7.91 8.12
CA THR A 378 -6.09 -8.89 7.72
C THR A 378 -6.28 -10.21 8.47
N GLU A 379 -6.55 -10.16 9.79
CA GLU A 379 -6.86 -11.38 10.57
C GLU A 379 -8.14 -12.07 10.04
N ALA A 380 -9.16 -11.30 9.65
CA ALA A 380 -10.38 -11.86 9.07
C ALA A 380 -10.14 -12.55 7.73
N ILE A 381 -9.30 -11.99 6.86
CA ILE A 381 -8.90 -12.61 5.58
C ILE A 381 -8.15 -13.90 5.85
N MET A 382 -7.10 -13.84 6.68
CA MET A 382 -6.26 -15.00 6.96
C MET A 382 -7.00 -16.10 7.73
N GLY A 383 -7.90 -15.72 8.62
CA GLY A 383 -8.75 -16.65 9.38
C GLY A 383 -9.89 -17.29 8.58
N ALA A 384 -10.24 -16.73 7.41
CA ALA A 384 -11.25 -17.30 6.52
C ALA A 384 -10.67 -18.40 5.60
N LEU A 385 -9.36 -18.62 5.61
CA LEU A 385 -8.65 -19.52 4.72
C LEU A 385 -8.12 -20.76 5.43
N PRO A 386 -8.11 -21.93 4.76
CA PRO A 386 -7.34 -23.09 5.20
C PRO A 386 -5.85 -22.74 5.29
N ARG A 387 -5.12 -23.39 6.18
CA ARG A 387 -3.69 -23.13 6.43
C ARG A 387 -2.80 -23.33 5.20
N ASP A 388 -3.15 -24.26 4.35
CA ASP A 388 -2.46 -24.57 3.08
C ASP A 388 -2.64 -23.48 2.03
N LYS A 389 -3.71 -22.64 2.13
CA LYS A 389 -3.98 -21.48 1.25
C LYS A 389 -3.52 -20.14 1.82
N ALA A 390 -2.72 -20.13 2.88
CA ALA A 390 -2.26 -18.90 3.52
C ALA A 390 -1.45 -17.98 2.58
N GLY A 391 -0.68 -18.56 1.65
CA GLY A 391 0.04 -17.78 0.62
C GLY A 391 -0.90 -17.04 -0.32
N ALA A 392 -1.96 -17.69 -0.80
CA ALA A 392 -2.98 -17.05 -1.62
C ALA A 392 -3.70 -15.92 -0.87
N GLY A 393 -4.02 -16.13 0.42
CA GLY A 393 -4.63 -15.10 1.26
C GLY A 393 -3.74 -13.88 1.45
N SER A 394 -2.44 -14.09 1.63
CA SER A 394 -1.45 -13.03 1.70
C SER A 394 -1.38 -12.22 0.39
N ALA A 395 -1.28 -12.91 -0.73
CA ALA A 395 -1.22 -12.26 -2.04
C ALA A 395 -2.48 -11.42 -2.33
N VAL A 396 -3.67 -11.94 -1.97
CA VAL A 396 -4.92 -11.17 -2.08
C VAL A 396 -4.90 -9.95 -1.17
N ASN A 397 -4.51 -10.11 0.10
CA ASN A 397 -4.43 -9.01 1.04
C ASN A 397 -3.51 -7.88 0.54
N ASP A 398 -2.34 -8.24 0.00
CA ASP A 398 -1.37 -7.28 -0.49
C ASP A 398 -1.82 -6.64 -1.81
N THR A 399 -2.35 -7.43 -2.76
CA THR A 399 -2.95 -6.90 -3.99
C THR A 399 -4.11 -5.94 -3.68
N THR A 400 -4.95 -6.26 -2.70
CA THR A 400 -6.09 -5.43 -2.31
C THR A 400 -5.63 -4.08 -1.74
N ARG A 401 -4.54 -4.07 -0.96
CA ARG A 401 -3.90 -2.84 -0.46
C ARG A 401 -3.39 -1.97 -1.60
N GLU A 402 -2.62 -2.56 -2.49
CA GLU A 402 -1.99 -1.82 -3.60
C GLU A 402 -3.03 -1.29 -4.59
N VAL A 403 -3.98 -2.11 -5.01
CA VAL A 403 -5.07 -1.67 -5.89
C VAL A 403 -5.89 -0.56 -5.23
N GLY A 404 -6.23 -0.72 -3.94
CA GLY A 404 -6.91 0.31 -3.17
C GLY A 404 -6.12 1.61 -3.13
N GLY A 405 -4.83 1.53 -2.81
CA GLY A 405 -3.92 2.67 -2.75
C GLY A 405 -3.76 3.39 -4.09
N THR A 406 -3.52 2.66 -5.17
CA THR A 406 -3.43 3.20 -6.53
C THR A 406 -4.71 3.93 -6.94
N LEU A 407 -5.88 3.31 -6.72
CA LEU A 407 -7.16 3.96 -6.98
C LEU A 407 -7.36 5.20 -6.11
N GLY A 408 -6.86 5.19 -4.87
CA GLY A 408 -6.90 6.34 -3.95
C GLY A 408 -6.12 7.52 -4.50
N VAL A 409 -4.86 7.34 -4.90
CA VAL A 409 -4.03 8.39 -5.48
C VAL A 409 -4.65 8.89 -6.79
N ALA A 410 -5.06 7.98 -7.67
CA ALA A 410 -5.63 8.32 -8.97
C ALA A 410 -6.91 9.14 -8.82
N ILE A 411 -7.90 8.68 -8.07
CA ILE A 411 -9.21 9.35 -7.95
C ILE A 411 -9.10 10.63 -7.12
N ILE A 412 -8.48 10.57 -5.95
CA ILE A 412 -8.36 11.73 -5.06
C ILE A 412 -7.45 12.79 -5.71
N GLY A 413 -6.34 12.38 -6.33
CA GLY A 413 -5.45 13.25 -7.07
C GLY A 413 -6.13 13.93 -8.26
N SER A 414 -6.96 13.18 -9.00
CA SER A 414 -7.74 13.72 -10.11
C SER A 414 -8.77 14.75 -9.66
N VAL A 415 -9.49 14.46 -8.58
CA VAL A 415 -10.47 15.40 -8.00
C VAL A 415 -9.76 16.65 -7.51
N LEU A 416 -8.63 16.49 -6.81
CA LEU A 416 -7.80 17.59 -6.36
C LEU A 416 -7.33 18.45 -7.53
N ASN A 417 -6.78 17.83 -8.58
CA ASN A 417 -6.28 18.55 -9.76
C ASN A 417 -7.40 19.25 -10.54
N SER A 418 -8.56 18.64 -10.68
CA SER A 418 -9.73 19.26 -11.33
C SER A 418 -10.22 20.49 -10.56
N GLY A 419 -10.32 20.37 -9.22
CA GLY A 419 -10.69 21.48 -8.35
C GLY A 419 -9.64 22.59 -8.34
N TYR A 420 -8.37 22.25 -8.30
CA TYR A 420 -7.26 23.20 -8.37
C TYR A 420 -7.24 23.93 -9.72
N GLY A 421 -7.21 23.17 -10.83
CA GLY A 421 -7.01 23.72 -12.17
C GLY A 421 -8.04 24.76 -12.56
N SER A 422 -9.33 24.48 -12.35
CA SER A 422 -10.41 25.40 -12.68
C SER A 422 -10.30 26.73 -11.90
N HIS A 423 -9.98 26.65 -10.61
CA HIS A 423 -9.91 27.84 -9.74
C HIS A 423 -8.65 28.67 -9.99
N VAL A 424 -7.48 28.03 -10.17
CA VAL A 424 -6.23 28.75 -10.40
C VAL A 424 -6.22 29.44 -11.75
N VAL A 425 -6.76 28.81 -12.81
CA VAL A 425 -6.89 29.44 -14.13
C VAL A 425 -7.73 30.72 -14.04
N THR A 426 -8.91 30.65 -13.42
CA THR A 426 -9.78 31.81 -13.24
C THR A 426 -9.09 32.92 -12.43
N ALA A 427 -8.43 32.55 -11.31
CA ALA A 427 -7.80 33.52 -10.42
C ALA A 427 -6.59 34.21 -11.09
N LEU A 428 -5.68 33.44 -11.75
CA LEU A 428 -4.51 34.04 -12.40
C LEU A 428 -4.87 34.87 -13.64
N THR A 429 -5.88 34.45 -14.41
CA THR A 429 -6.41 35.27 -15.52
C THR A 429 -7.00 36.59 -15.00
N GLY A 430 -7.71 36.55 -13.85
CA GLY A 430 -8.21 37.74 -13.18
C GLY A 430 -7.11 38.68 -12.69
N LEU A 431 -5.90 38.20 -12.44
CA LEU A 431 -4.71 38.99 -12.11
C LEU A 431 -3.92 39.46 -13.35
N GLY A 432 -4.42 39.19 -14.56
CA GLY A 432 -3.83 39.62 -15.82
C GLY A 432 -2.86 38.61 -16.48
N ALA A 433 -2.82 37.36 -16.03
CA ALA A 433 -2.05 36.35 -16.73
C ALA A 433 -2.65 36.04 -18.11
N PRO A 434 -1.82 35.83 -19.15
CA PRO A 434 -2.28 35.29 -20.42
C PRO A 434 -2.95 33.93 -20.21
N THR A 435 -4.05 33.67 -20.92
CA THR A 435 -4.85 32.44 -20.76
C THR A 435 -4.01 31.17 -20.91
N ALA A 436 -3.06 31.16 -21.85
CA ALA A 436 -2.15 30.01 -22.05
C ALA A 436 -1.29 29.73 -20.80
N VAL A 437 -0.73 30.78 -20.19
CA VAL A 437 0.09 30.68 -18.96
C VAL A 437 -0.75 30.26 -17.77
N ALA A 438 -1.97 30.77 -17.64
CA ALA A 438 -2.91 30.37 -16.60
C ALA A 438 -3.32 28.90 -16.75
N HIS A 439 -3.55 28.42 -17.97
CA HIS A 439 -3.81 27.00 -18.24
C HIS A 439 -2.62 26.09 -17.91
N GLU A 440 -1.40 26.51 -18.22
CA GLU A 440 -0.19 25.79 -17.84
C GLU A 440 -0.06 25.70 -16.31
N ALA A 441 -0.28 26.81 -15.61
CA ALA A 441 -0.34 26.84 -14.15
C ALA A 441 -1.41 25.90 -13.58
N GLY A 442 -2.52 25.72 -14.30
CA GLY A 442 -3.61 24.80 -13.92
C GLY A 442 -3.28 23.32 -14.02
N GLN A 443 -2.21 22.94 -14.72
CA GLN A 443 -1.82 21.53 -14.88
C GLN A 443 -1.19 20.92 -13.63
N SER A 444 -0.57 21.75 -12.78
CA SER A 444 -0.06 21.29 -11.48
C SER A 444 0.14 22.46 -10.52
N VAL A 445 0.08 22.16 -9.22
CA VAL A 445 0.33 23.19 -8.20
C VAL A 445 1.77 23.71 -8.27
N VAL A 446 2.74 22.90 -8.66
CA VAL A 446 4.14 23.30 -8.84
C VAL A 446 4.26 24.30 -9.99
N ALA A 447 3.60 24.04 -11.13
CA ALA A 447 3.53 24.99 -12.25
C ALA A 447 2.87 26.31 -11.83
N GLY A 448 1.80 26.23 -11.02
CA GLY A 448 1.15 27.41 -10.45
C GLY A 448 2.08 28.25 -9.58
N VAL A 449 2.86 27.62 -8.70
CA VAL A 449 3.86 28.31 -7.85
C VAL A 449 4.95 28.98 -8.70
N ILE A 450 5.46 28.28 -9.71
CA ILE A 450 6.46 28.83 -10.64
C ILE A 450 5.86 30.03 -11.39
N THR A 451 4.65 29.89 -11.93
CA THR A 451 3.95 30.97 -12.62
C THR A 451 3.75 32.18 -11.71
N ALA A 452 3.31 31.97 -10.47
CA ALA A 452 3.11 33.07 -9.50
C ALA A 452 4.41 33.86 -9.22
N ALA A 453 5.56 33.17 -9.20
CA ALA A 453 6.86 33.80 -9.00
C ALA A 453 7.31 34.67 -10.19
N HIS A 454 6.75 34.49 -11.38
CA HIS A 454 7.04 35.32 -12.57
C HIS A 454 6.12 36.55 -12.74
N PHE A 455 5.13 36.71 -11.85
CA PHE A 455 4.33 37.91 -11.84
C PHE A 455 5.15 39.16 -11.45
N PRO A 456 4.71 40.40 -11.84
CA PRO A 456 5.31 41.60 -11.31
C PRO A 456 5.35 41.59 -9.78
N ALA A 457 6.41 42.12 -9.17
CA ALA A 457 6.67 42.04 -7.73
C ALA A 457 5.46 42.47 -6.87
N ALA A 458 4.69 43.47 -7.31
CA ALA A 458 3.48 43.92 -6.63
C ALA A 458 2.33 42.90 -6.63
N LEU A 459 2.28 41.99 -7.61
CA LEU A 459 1.22 41.00 -7.77
C LEU A 459 1.64 39.59 -7.30
N GLN A 460 2.94 39.34 -7.07
CA GLN A 460 3.44 38.02 -6.63
C GLN A 460 2.73 37.47 -5.37
N PRO A 461 2.52 38.28 -4.30
CA PRO A 461 1.78 37.81 -3.13
C PRO A 461 0.35 37.38 -3.45
N ALA A 462 -0.37 38.18 -4.27
CA ALA A 462 -1.74 37.87 -4.67
C ALA A 462 -1.80 36.60 -5.56
N ALA A 463 -0.86 36.42 -6.48
CA ALA A 463 -0.77 35.24 -7.32
C ALA A 463 -0.44 34.00 -6.49
N ALA A 464 0.49 34.06 -5.54
CA ALA A 464 0.82 32.98 -4.64
C ALA A 464 -0.36 32.58 -3.74
N ASP A 465 -1.11 33.55 -3.23
CA ASP A 465 -2.33 33.30 -2.43
C ASP A 465 -3.44 32.69 -3.29
N ALA A 466 -3.60 33.10 -4.54
CA ALA A 466 -4.54 32.50 -5.47
C ALA A 466 -4.22 31.02 -5.72
N VAL A 467 -2.96 30.69 -5.92
CA VAL A 467 -2.48 29.28 -6.06
C VAL A 467 -2.79 28.48 -4.79
N ARG A 468 -2.49 29.03 -3.61
CA ARG A 468 -2.77 28.35 -2.32
C ARG A 468 -4.26 28.11 -2.12
N GLN A 469 -5.11 29.11 -2.37
CA GLN A 469 -6.57 29.01 -2.21
C GLN A 469 -7.17 28.00 -3.20
N ALA A 470 -6.75 28.03 -4.47
CA ALA A 470 -7.16 27.06 -5.47
C ALA A 470 -6.79 25.64 -5.05
N PHE A 471 -5.57 25.45 -4.50
CA PHE A 471 -5.14 24.17 -4.02
C PHE A 471 -5.94 23.69 -2.80
N MET A 472 -6.28 24.59 -1.88
CA MET A 472 -7.16 24.25 -0.74
C MET A 472 -8.55 23.82 -1.20
N THR A 473 -9.08 24.39 -2.29
CA THR A 473 -10.36 23.95 -2.89
C THR A 473 -10.24 22.50 -3.38
N GLY A 474 -9.13 22.15 -4.05
CA GLY A 474 -8.84 20.78 -4.45
C GLY A 474 -8.72 19.81 -3.28
N ILE A 475 -8.02 20.20 -2.20
CA ILE A 475 -7.92 19.41 -0.96
C ILE A 475 -9.30 19.17 -0.35
N HIS A 476 -10.14 20.21 -0.27
CA HIS A 476 -11.50 20.12 0.24
C HIS A 476 -12.32 19.07 -0.53
N GLN A 477 -12.34 19.18 -1.86
CA GLN A 477 -13.07 18.25 -2.73
C GLN A 477 -12.52 16.81 -2.63
N GLY A 478 -11.20 16.63 -2.71
CA GLY A 478 -10.55 15.33 -2.56
C GLY A 478 -10.83 14.68 -1.21
N SER A 479 -10.80 15.48 -0.13
CA SER A 479 -11.13 14.99 1.21
C SER A 479 -12.60 14.59 1.35
N LEU A 480 -13.54 15.33 0.75
CA LEU A 480 -14.97 14.94 0.76
C LEU A 480 -15.22 13.62 0.00
N VAL A 481 -14.55 13.43 -1.14
CA VAL A 481 -14.63 12.15 -1.87
C VAL A 481 -14.08 11.01 -1.02
N ALA A 482 -12.91 11.19 -0.38
CA ALA A 482 -12.33 10.20 0.50
C ALA A 482 -13.22 9.90 1.72
N ALA A 483 -13.85 10.94 2.30
CA ALA A 483 -14.83 10.78 3.38
C ALA A 483 -16.05 9.96 2.93
N GLY A 484 -16.59 10.25 1.76
CA GLY A 484 -17.72 9.51 1.18
C GLY A 484 -17.40 8.04 0.94
N VAL A 485 -16.23 7.76 0.33
CA VAL A 485 -15.77 6.39 0.06
C VAL A 485 -15.58 5.61 1.36
N THR A 486 -14.94 6.19 2.38
CA THR A 486 -14.72 5.52 3.67
C THR A 486 -16.01 5.39 4.49
N ALA A 487 -16.99 6.31 4.33
CA ALA A 487 -18.32 6.17 4.90
C ALA A 487 -19.09 5.00 4.27
N VAL A 488 -19.07 4.88 2.94
CA VAL A 488 -19.65 3.73 2.23
C VAL A 488 -18.99 2.43 2.66
N ALA A 489 -17.64 2.44 2.83
CA ALA A 489 -16.90 1.31 3.37
C ALA A 489 -17.37 0.92 4.79
N THR A 490 -17.66 1.90 5.64
CA THR A 490 -18.21 1.68 6.99
C THR A 490 -19.56 0.96 6.92
N ILE A 491 -20.47 1.44 6.07
CA ILE A 491 -21.78 0.83 5.88
C ILE A 491 -21.64 -0.60 5.33
N ALA A 492 -20.78 -0.79 4.34
CA ALA A 492 -20.50 -2.11 3.78
C ALA A 492 -19.92 -3.08 4.82
N ALA A 493 -19.01 -2.63 5.68
CA ALA A 493 -18.46 -3.44 6.76
C ALA A 493 -19.56 -3.81 7.79
N LEU A 494 -20.45 -2.87 8.13
CA LEU A 494 -21.60 -3.15 9.00
C LEU A 494 -22.62 -4.10 8.36
N ALA A 495 -22.83 -4.04 7.06
CA ALA A 495 -23.77 -4.90 6.37
C ALA A 495 -23.24 -6.33 6.16
N PHE A 496 -22.00 -6.44 5.64
CA PHE A 496 -21.51 -7.69 5.07
C PHE A 496 -20.44 -8.40 5.90
N LEU A 497 -19.74 -7.72 6.83
CA LEU A 497 -18.70 -8.37 7.63
C LEU A 497 -19.33 -9.14 8.81
N PRO A 498 -19.13 -10.48 8.91
CA PRO A 498 -19.62 -11.25 10.04
C PRO A 498 -18.93 -10.87 11.36
N ALA A 499 -19.71 -10.75 12.43
CA ALA A 499 -19.20 -10.32 13.76
C ALA A 499 -18.16 -11.29 14.34
N ARG A 500 -18.35 -12.61 14.15
CA ARG A 500 -17.46 -13.67 14.66
C ARG A 500 -17.28 -14.75 13.59
N ALA A 501 -16.17 -15.49 13.64
CA ALA A 501 -16.01 -16.70 12.84
C ALA A 501 -17.09 -17.71 13.28
N ARG A 502 -17.87 -18.23 12.32
CA ARG A 502 -18.77 -19.34 12.60
C ARG A 502 -17.92 -20.57 12.95
N ALA A 503 -18.13 -21.16 14.13
CA ALA A 503 -17.44 -22.37 14.59
C ALA A 503 -17.58 -23.59 13.66
N SER A 504 -18.54 -23.57 12.73
CA SER A 504 -18.81 -24.63 11.75
C SER A 504 -17.86 -24.65 10.54
N GLN A 505 -16.88 -23.75 10.45
CA GLN A 505 -15.92 -23.70 9.33
C GLN A 505 -14.49 -24.12 9.73
N LEU A 506 -14.30 -24.59 10.96
CA LEU A 506 -13.10 -25.35 11.30
C LEU A 506 -13.28 -26.73 10.62
N PRO A 507 -12.37 -27.18 9.73
CA PRO A 507 -12.45 -28.53 9.21
C PRO A 507 -12.43 -29.47 10.40
N ALA A 508 -13.40 -30.37 10.46
CA ALA A 508 -13.48 -31.46 11.41
C ALA A 508 -12.35 -32.48 11.12
N THR A 509 -11.12 -32.09 11.38
CA THR A 509 -9.94 -32.92 11.29
C THR A 509 -9.12 -32.69 12.54
N ALA A 510 -9.48 -33.42 13.58
CA ALA A 510 -8.63 -33.92 14.65
C ALA A 510 -9.46 -34.27 15.90
N ALA A 511 -10.49 -35.09 15.70
CA ALA A 511 -11.02 -35.89 16.78
C ALA A 511 -11.47 -37.23 16.21
N ALA A 512 -10.58 -37.88 15.45
CA ALA A 512 -10.59 -39.33 15.44
C ALA A 512 -9.87 -39.73 16.75
N PRO A 513 -10.56 -40.38 17.71
CA PRO A 513 -9.85 -40.97 18.83
C PRO A 513 -8.90 -41.99 18.25
N VAL A 514 -7.61 -41.81 18.53
CA VAL A 514 -6.61 -42.85 18.29
C VAL A 514 -7.19 -44.11 18.91
N PRO A 515 -7.41 -45.20 18.15
CA PRO A 515 -7.86 -46.41 18.75
C PRO A 515 -6.80 -46.83 19.76
N VAL A 516 -7.20 -46.94 21.03
CA VAL A 516 -6.38 -47.37 22.13
C VAL A 516 -6.02 -48.86 21.88
N ALA A 517 -4.96 -49.07 21.10
CA ALA A 517 -4.35 -50.38 20.91
C ALA A 517 -3.45 -50.79 22.12
N VAL A 518 -3.52 -50.04 23.22
CA VAL A 518 -2.69 -50.31 24.42
C VAL A 518 -3.41 -51.21 25.42
N GLU A 519 -4.70 -51.49 25.30
CA GLU A 519 -5.41 -52.29 26.29
C GLU A 519 -5.37 -53.82 26.00
N ARG A 520 -4.83 -54.24 24.84
CA ARG A 520 -4.64 -55.70 24.57
C ARG A 520 -3.28 -56.27 24.98
N LEU A 521 -2.28 -55.44 25.22
CA LEU A 521 -0.96 -55.92 25.66
C LEU A 521 -0.84 -56.08 27.19
N SER A 522 -1.69 -55.43 28.01
CA SER A 522 -1.71 -55.62 29.46
C SER A 522 -2.48 -56.87 29.87
N ARG A 523 -3.34 -57.47 29.04
CA ARG A 523 -4.06 -58.71 29.34
C ARG A 523 -3.34 -59.98 28.90
N MET A 524 -2.28 -59.86 28.09
CA MET A 524 -1.45 -61.04 27.72
C MET A 524 -0.26 -61.27 28.67
N GLY A 525 0.16 -60.26 29.45
CA GLY A 525 1.24 -60.39 30.44
C GLY A 525 0.84 -61.10 31.76
N SER A 526 -0.45 -61.19 32.10
CA SER A 526 -0.93 -61.77 33.35
C SER A 526 -1.26 -63.29 33.28
N ARG A 527 -1.19 -63.89 32.10
CA ARG A 527 -1.40 -65.39 31.93
C ARG A 527 -0.10 -66.18 31.83
N ALA A 528 1.06 -65.52 31.71
CA ALA A 528 2.36 -66.22 31.65
C ALA A 528 3.06 -66.43 33.02
N GLN A 529 2.45 -65.94 34.12
CA GLN A 529 2.99 -66.11 35.48
C GLN A 529 2.21 -67.13 36.36
N ARG A 530 1.28 -67.89 35.76
CA ARG A 530 0.61 -68.99 36.44
C ARG A 530 0.63 -70.27 35.58
N ARG A 531 1.78 -70.74 35.26
CA ARG A 531 2.09 -72.18 35.00
C ARG A 531 3.54 -72.42 35.31
#